data_9049d6700a3a7672ff894e4abea6651b
#
_entry.id   9049d6700a3a7672ff894e4abea6651b
#
_cell.length_a   1.000
_cell.length_b   1.000
_cell.length_c   1.000
_cell.angle_alpha   90.00
_cell.angle_beta   90.00
_cell.angle_gamma   90.00
#
_symmetry.space_group_name_H-M   'P 1'
#
loop_
_entity.id
_entity.type
_entity.pdbx_description
1 polymer ?
#
loop_
_entity_poly.entity_id
_entity_poly.type
_entity_poly.pdbx_seq_one_letter_code
_entity_poly.pdbx_strand_id
1 'polypeptide(L)'
;MENKNKGFTLIELLVVVAIIGILAAVGTVAYTGYTSGAKKSSSKSNHASVVKYIAAEDQKCNVGTDKVFGVDVDNTAGAASVVGTSFNCDKRDGDSVVAAAENALGDFKNPYSPASNA
;
A
#
# COMPACT_ATOMS: atom_id res chain seq x y z
N MET A 1 0.17 66.64 -5.25
CA MET A 1 1.08 65.55 -5.62
C MET A 1 0.44 64.22 -5.21
N GLU A 2 0.07 63.42 -6.16
CA GLU A 2 -0.39 62.10 -5.85
C GLU A 2 0.76 61.26 -5.29
N ASN A 3 0.49 60.70 -4.12
CA ASN A 3 1.40 59.77 -3.50
C ASN A 3 1.46 58.49 -4.32
N LYS A 4 2.55 58.29 -5.04
CA LYS A 4 2.77 57.10 -5.86
C LYS A 4 2.99 55.82 -5.04
N ASN A 5 3.14 55.93 -3.74
CA ASN A 5 3.26 54.83 -2.80
C ASN A 5 1.91 54.49 -2.21
N LYS A 6 1.05 53.89 -3.03
CA LYS A 6 -0.21 53.33 -2.52
C LYS A 6 0.08 52.00 -1.86
N GLY A 7 0.07 52.01 -0.53
CA GLY A 7 0.02 50.77 0.24
C GLY A 7 -1.35 50.07 0.06
N PHE A 8 -1.42 48.83 0.45
CA PHE A 8 -2.65 48.10 0.51
C PHE A 8 -3.66 48.80 1.44
N THR A 9 -4.90 48.88 1.01
CA THR A 9 -5.96 49.33 1.88
C THR A 9 -6.35 48.23 2.87
N LEU A 10 -6.92 48.65 4.00
CA LEU A 10 -7.40 47.75 5.03
C LEU A 10 -8.40 46.73 4.47
N ILE A 11 -9.28 47.20 3.59
CA ILE A 11 -10.33 46.41 2.99
C ILE A 11 -9.79 45.36 1.99
N GLU A 12 -8.78 45.71 1.23
CA GLU A 12 -8.10 44.80 0.32
C GLU A 12 -7.42 43.64 1.08
N LEU A 13 -6.73 43.95 2.15
CA LEU A 13 -6.09 42.94 3.00
C LEU A 13 -7.14 42.04 3.66
N LEU A 14 -8.22 42.63 4.14
CA LEU A 14 -9.31 41.92 4.83
C LEU A 14 -10.02 40.94 3.90
N VAL A 15 -10.30 41.37 2.66
CA VAL A 15 -10.89 40.48 1.63
C VAL A 15 -9.97 39.33 1.26
N VAL A 16 -8.69 39.58 1.09
CA VAL A 16 -7.71 38.55 0.78
C VAL A 16 -7.64 37.49 1.88
N VAL A 17 -7.56 37.92 3.14
CA VAL A 17 -7.54 37.01 4.29
C VAL A 17 -8.84 36.18 4.39
N ALA A 18 -9.97 36.82 4.13
CA ALA A 18 -11.27 36.13 4.12
C ALA A 18 -11.34 35.03 3.04
N ILE A 19 -10.89 35.34 1.84
CA ILE A 19 -10.85 34.38 0.73
C ILE A 19 -9.90 33.21 1.04
N ILE A 20 -8.71 33.48 1.54
CA ILE A 20 -7.74 32.46 1.95
C ILE A 20 -8.33 31.56 3.04
N GLY A 21 -9.01 32.14 4.01
CA GLY A 21 -9.69 31.40 5.09
C GLY A 21 -10.75 30.44 4.57
N ILE A 22 -11.59 30.89 3.65
CA ILE A 22 -12.64 30.07 3.02
C ILE A 22 -12.00 28.94 2.19
N LEU A 23 -11.03 29.26 1.36
CA LEU A 23 -10.36 28.28 0.52
C LEU A 23 -9.59 27.23 1.35
N ALA A 24 -8.96 27.66 2.44
CA ALA A 24 -8.28 26.76 3.35
C ALA A 24 -9.26 25.77 4.02
N ALA A 25 -10.39 26.26 4.48
CA ALA A 25 -11.42 25.43 5.11
C ALA A 25 -11.98 24.37 4.13
N VAL A 26 -12.35 24.80 2.92
CA VAL A 26 -12.84 23.88 1.88
C VAL A 26 -11.74 22.92 1.41
N GLY A 27 -10.53 23.43 1.25
CA GLY A 27 -9.37 22.65 0.80
C GLY A 27 -9.02 21.51 1.74
N THR A 28 -9.06 21.73 3.06
CA THR A 28 -8.77 20.67 4.04
C THR A 28 -9.81 19.54 4.01
N VAL A 29 -11.09 19.88 3.89
CA VAL A 29 -12.18 18.88 3.80
C VAL A 29 -12.07 18.08 2.49
N ALA A 30 -11.85 18.74 1.37
CA ALA A 30 -11.66 18.08 0.08
C ALA A 30 -10.43 17.18 0.08
N TYR A 31 -9.33 17.65 0.65
CA TYR A 31 -8.08 16.88 0.74
C TYR A 31 -8.23 15.63 1.60
N THR A 32 -8.88 15.72 2.77
CA THR A 32 -9.15 14.55 3.63
C THR A 32 -10.04 13.53 2.96
N GLY A 33 -11.09 13.97 2.26
CA GLY A 33 -11.96 13.10 1.47
C GLY A 33 -11.22 12.39 0.35
N TYR A 34 -10.41 13.12 -0.40
CA TYR A 34 -9.57 12.57 -1.46
C TYR A 34 -8.54 11.56 -0.95
N THR A 35 -7.84 11.88 0.14
CA THR A 35 -6.82 11.01 0.75
C THR A 35 -7.45 9.72 1.28
N SER A 36 -8.62 9.79 1.90
CA SER A 36 -9.36 8.62 2.38
C SER A 36 -9.77 7.72 1.22
N GLY A 37 -10.30 8.27 0.15
CA GLY A 37 -10.63 7.54 -1.07
C GLY A 37 -9.40 6.90 -1.74
N ALA A 38 -8.30 7.63 -1.80
CA ALA A 38 -7.04 7.14 -2.35
C ALA A 38 -6.47 5.97 -1.53
N LYS A 39 -6.48 6.06 -0.21
CA LYS A 39 -6.07 4.96 0.68
C LYS A 39 -6.92 3.72 0.49
N LYS A 40 -8.22 3.88 0.40
CA LYS A 40 -9.17 2.79 0.15
C LYS A 40 -8.92 2.12 -1.19
N SER A 41 -8.73 2.90 -2.25
CA SER A 41 -8.40 2.41 -3.59
C SER A 41 -7.05 1.69 -3.60
N SER A 42 -6.03 2.24 -2.97
CA SER A 42 -4.71 1.64 -2.84
C SER A 42 -4.75 0.32 -2.07
N SER A 43 -5.48 0.25 -0.97
CA SER A 43 -5.70 -0.99 -0.20
C SER A 43 -6.37 -2.08 -1.04
N LYS A 44 -7.40 -1.72 -1.81
CA LYS A 44 -8.07 -2.64 -2.73
C LYS A 44 -7.13 -3.15 -3.81
N SER A 45 -6.34 -2.27 -4.40
CA SER A 45 -5.35 -2.60 -5.43
C SER A 45 -4.26 -3.51 -4.87
N ASN A 46 -3.75 -3.22 -3.68
CA ASN A 46 -2.76 -4.05 -2.99
C ASN A 46 -3.32 -5.44 -2.70
N HIS A 47 -4.53 -5.52 -2.18
CA HIS A 47 -5.19 -6.80 -1.92
C HIS A 47 -5.34 -7.63 -3.19
N ALA A 48 -5.81 -7.03 -4.29
CA ALA A 48 -5.95 -7.71 -5.57
C ALA A 48 -4.60 -8.20 -6.12
N SER A 49 -3.54 -7.41 -5.96
CA SER A 49 -2.18 -7.77 -6.37
C SER A 49 -1.64 -8.94 -5.54
N VAL A 50 -1.84 -8.92 -4.23
CA VAL A 50 -1.44 -10.01 -3.32
C VAL A 50 -2.16 -11.31 -3.66
N VAL A 51 -3.47 -11.27 -3.88
CA VAL A 51 -4.25 -12.46 -4.26
C VAL A 51 -3.76 -13.05 -5.58
N LYS A 52 -3.50 -12.21 -6.59
CA LYS A 52 -2.95 -12.66 -7.88
C LYS A 52 -1.56 -13.26 -7.72
N TYR A 53 -0.72 -12.64 -6.91
CA TYR A 53 0.63 -13.14 -6.64
C TYR A 53 0.59 -14.51 -5.98
N ILE A 54 -0.20 -14.67 -4.93
CA ILE A 54 -0.37 -15.96 -4.22
C ILE A 54 -0.88 -17.04 -5.17
N ALA A 55 -1.89 -16.74 -5.97
CA ALA A 55 -2.43 -17.69 -6.94
C ALA A 55 -1.40 -18.10 -8.01
N ALA A 56 -0.62 -17.16 -8.51
CA ALA A 56 0.44 -17.43 -9.47
C ALA A 56 1.56 -18.29 -8.88
N GLU A 57 1.99 -17.97 -7.67
CA GLU A 57 3.05 -18.73 -6.98
C GLU A 57 2.59 -20.14 -6.60
N ASP A 58 1.33 -20.29 -6.15
CA ASP A 58 0.78 -21.61 -5.87
C ASP A 58 0.71 -22.49 -7.13
N GLN A 59 0.39 -21.92 -8.29
CA GLN A 59 0.39 -22.63 -9.57
C GLN A 59 1.80 -23.14 -9.97
N LYS A 60 2.85 -22.46 -9.56
CA LYS A 60 4.22 -22.93 -9.80
C LYS A 60 4.48 -24.28 -9.14
N CYS A 61 3.91 -24.55 -7.99
CA CYS A 61 3.98 -25.88 -7.37
C CYS A 61 3.38 -26.97 -8.27
N ASN A 62 2.32 -26.66 -9.00
CA ASN A 62 1.65 -27.62 -9.88
C ASN A 62 2.45 -27.92 -11.16
N VAL A 63 3.25 -26.96 -11.63
CA VAL A 63 4.12 -27.13 -12.81
C VAL A 63 5.53 -27.61 -12.49
N GLY A 64 5.87 -27.78 -11.22
CA GLY A 64 7.15 -28.35 -10.79
C GLY A 64 8.33 -27.42 -10.99
N THR A 65 8.20 -26.15 -10.65
CA THR A 65 9.32 -25.19 -10.70
C THR A 65 10.22 -25.35 -9.48
N ASP A 66 11.48 -24.96 -9.64
CA ASP A 66 12.48 -25.05 -8.57
C ASP A 66 12.31 -23.95 -7.50
N LYS A 67 11.54 -22.91 -7.78
CA LYS A 67 11.33 -21.78 -6.88
C LYS A 67 9.90 -21.33 -6.82
N VAL A 68 9.42 -21.15 -5.61
CA VAL A 68 8.07 -20.65 -5.30
C VAL A 68 8.18 -19.60 -4.18
N PHE A 69 7.46 -18.50 -4.28
CA PHE A 69 7.56 -17.37 -3.35
C PHE A 69 8.99 -16.82 -3.16
N GLY A 70 9.81 -16.92 -4.20
CA GLY A 70 11.20 -16.47 -4.16
C GLY A 70 12.17 -17.37 -3.42
N VAL A 71 11.72 -18.51 -2.87
CA VAL A 71 12.54 -19.50 -2.17
C VAL A 71 12.60 -20.82 -2.94
N ASP A 72 13.60 -21.62 -2.65
CA ASP A 72 13.76 -22.93 -3.27
C ASP A 72 12.66 -23.90 -2.82
N VAL A 73 12.24 -24.77 -3.72
CA VAL A 73 11.27 -25.83 -3.40
C VAL A 73 12.00 -27.00 -2.76
N ASP A 74 11.57 -27.40 -1.58
CA ASP A 74 12.08 -28.55 -0.85
C ASP A 74 10.91 -29.45 -0.42
N ASN A 75 10.69 -30.51 -1.17
CA ASN A 75 9.65 -31.49 -0.93
C ASN A 75 10.14 -32.71 -0.14
N THR A 76 11.29 -32.60 0.54
CA THR A 76 11.83 -33.72 1.33
C THR A 76 10.87 -34.13 2.46
N ALA A 77 10.85 -35.42 2.75
CA ALA A 77 10.01 -35.97 3.82
C ALA A 77 10.44 -35.38 5.17
N GLY A 78 9.50 -34.69 5.84
CA GLY A 78 9.76 -34.04 7.12
C GLY A 78 10.06 -32.54 7.05
N ALA A 79 10.25 -31.97 5.86
CA ALA A 79 10.35 -30.52 5.72
C ALA A 79 9.04 -29.85 6.12
N ALA A 80 9.12 -28.76 6.86
CA ALA A 80 7.97 -27.91 7.12
C ALA A 80 7.52 -27.24 5.81
N SER A 81 6.25 -26.85 5.75
CA SER A 81 5.71 -26.20 4.56
C SER A 81 6.42 -24.89 4.22
N VAL A 82 6.98 -24.21 5.21
CA VAL A 82 7.84 -23.04 5.07
C VAL A 82 8.96 -23.15 6.07
N VAL A 83 10.18 -23.23 5.58
CA VAL A 83 11.38 -23.08 6.39
C VAL A 83 12.15 -21.91 5.77
N GLY A 84 12.31 -20.81 6.46
CA GLY A 84 12.95 -19.56 6.10
C GLY A 84 13.61 -19.37 4.72
N THR A 85 14.10 -20.43 4.11
CA THR A 85 14.77 -20.46 2.81
C THR A 85 14.13 -21.42 1.79
N SER A 86 13.13 -22.21 2.18
CA SER A 86 12.49 -23.19 1.29
C SER A 86 10.99 -23.29 1.53
N PHE A 87 10.27 -23.76 0.52
CA PHE A 87 8.84 -23.99 0.53
C PHE A 87 8.52 -25.41 0.09
N ASN A 88 7.68 -26.11 0.85
CA ASN A 88 7.27 -27.47 0.50
C ASN A 88 5.93 -27.46 -0.24
N CYS A 89 5.98 -27.76 -1.52
CA CYS A 89 4.81 -27.81 -2.39
C CYS A 89 3.85 -28.96 -2.08
N ASP A 90 4.36 -30.09 -1.60
CA ASP A 90 3.56 -31.29 -1.34
C ASP A 90 2.75 -31.18 -0.04
N LYS A 91 3.25 -30.38 0.89
CA LYS A 91 2.63 -30.18 2.21
C LYS A 91 2.07 -28.77 2.39
N ARG A 92 1.82 -28.06 1.29
CA ARG A 92 1.28 -26.71 1.38
C ARG A 92 -0.15 -26.72 1.92
N ASP A 93 -0.41 -25.80 2.84
CA ASP A 93 -1.71 -25.48 3.37
C ASP A 93 -1.91 -23.95 3.33
N GLY A 94 -3.09 -23.50 3.72
CA GLY A 94 -3.39 -22.07 3.70
C GLY A 94 -2.42 -21.23 4.53
N ASP A 95 -2.05 -21.72 5.70
CA ASP A 95 -1.15 -21.00 6.61
C ASP A 95 0.26 -20.91 6.06
N SER A 96 0.77 -21.98 5.46
CA SER A 96 2.11 -21.97 4.85
C SER A 96 2.19 -21.08 3.62
N VAL A 97 1.15 -21.04 2.81
CA VAL A 97 1.04 -20.15 1.65
C VAL A 97 1.02 -18.69 2.10
N VAL A 98 0.24 -18.36 3.13
CA VAL A 98 0.19 -17.01 3.69
C VAL A 98 1.55 -16.60 4.27
N ALA A 99 2.19 -17.45 5.06
CA ALA A 99 3.50 -17.18 5.64
C ALA A 99 4.58 -16.96 4.58
N ALA A 100 4.56 -17.75 3.51
CA ALA A 100 5.49 -17.59 2.38
C ALA A 100 5.24 -16.27 1.62
N ALA A 101 3.98 -15.92 1.42
CA ALA A 101 3.58 -14.67 0.78
C ALA A 101 3.98 -13.45 1.63
N GLU A 102 3.80 -13.51 2.94
CA GLU A 102 4.22 -12.44 3.87
C GLU A 102 5.73 -12.22 3.80
N ASN A 103 6.53 -13.27 3.77
CA ASN A 103 7.97 -13.17 3.60
C ASN A 103 8.37 -12.56 2.25
N ALA A 104 7.74 -13.00 1.17
CA ALA A 104 8.04 -12.52 -0.18
C ALA A 104 7.59 -11.07 -0.40
N LEU A 105 6.51 -10.65 0.26
CA LEU A 105 5.89 -9.33 0.12
C LEU A 105 6.20 -8.40 1.32
N GLY A 106 7.31 -8.62 2.01
CA GLY A 106 7.68 -7.85 3.20
C GLY A 106 7.75 -6.33 2.98
N ASP A 107 7.98 -5.89 1.75
CA ASP A 107 7.99 -4.47 1.39
C ASP A 107 6.60 -3.89 1.05
N PHE A 108 5.57 -4.74 0.99
CA PHE A 108 4.20 -4.31 0.72
C PHE A 108 3.61 -3.62 1.95
N LYS A 109 3.35 -2.31 1.84
CA LYS A 109 2.88 -1.49 2.96
C LYS A 109 1.38 -1.26 2.91
N ASN A 110 0.76 -1.32 4.07
CA ASN A 110 -0.63 -0.93 4.25
C ASN A 110 -0.76 0.61 4.18
N PRO A 111 -1.58 1.18 3.27
CA PRO A 111 -1.74 2.63 3.14
C PRO A 111 -2.32 3.31 4.38
N TYR A 112 -3.07 2.58 5.20
CA TYR A 112 -3.64 3.09 6.45
C TYR A 112 -2.68 3.00 7.63
N SER A 113 -1.73 2.07 7.58
CA SER A 113 -0.73 1.85 8.62
C SER A 113 0.60 1.48 7.97
N PRO A 114 1.40 2.48 7.56
CA PRO A 114 2.64 2.23 6.82
C PRO A 114 3.71 1.43 7.58
N ALA A 115 3.57 1.32 8.89
CA ALA A 115 4.46 0.52 9.74
C ALA A 115 4.15 -0.98 9.68
N SER A 116 2.97 -1.38 9.20
CA SER A 116 2.56 -2.77 9.04
C SER A 116 2.54 -3.17 7.56
N ASN A 117 2.76 -4.44 7.30
CA ASN A 117 2.61 -5.00 5.96
C ASN A 117 1.13 -5.08 5.55
N ALA A 118 0.88 -5.05 4.27
CA ALA A 118 -0.47 -5.17 3.72
C ALA A 118 -1.05 -6.57 3.97
#